data_cc1c5ee393004c9a4ae970b2fee00763
#
_entry.id   cc1c5ee393004c9a4ae970b2fee00763
#
_cell.length_a   1.000
_cell.length_b   1.000
_cell.length_c   1.000
_cell.angle_alpha   90.00
_cell.angle_beta   90.00
_cell.angle_gamma   90.00
#
_symmetry.space_group_name_H-M   'P 1'
#
loop_
_entity.id
_entity.type
_entity.pdbx_description
1 polymer ?
#
loop_
_entity_poly.entity_id
_entity_poly.type
_entity_poly.pdbx_seq_one_letter_code
_entity_poly.pdbx_strand_id
1 'polypeptide(L)' 'MLGEIQRWVTVKLMDGEFVRGWIEYYDRDMIRLTRDGAPNLFIFKHEIMYIAEEASRGNPQRD' A
#
# COMPACT_ATOMS: atom_id res chain seq x y z
N MET A 1 -8.60 -20.65 1.55
CA MET A 1 -8.50 -20.23 1.31
C MET A 1 -8.10 -19.62 0.81
N LEU A 2 -7.95 -19.42 0.83
CA LEU A 2 -7.56 -18.98 0.40
C LEU A 2 -6.78 -18.26 0.32
N GLY A 3 -6.42 -18.17 0.03
CA GLY A 3 -5.23 -17.49 0.24
C GLY A 3 -5.36 -16.04 0.20
N GLU A 4 -4.50 -15.35 0.76
CA GLU A 4 -4.51 -14.00 0.69
C GLU A 4 -3.89 -13.52 -0.50
N ILE A 5 -4.39 -12.50 -1.14
CA ILE A 5 -3.82 -11.87 -2.29
C ILE A 5 -3.18 -10.60 -1.82
N GLN A 6 -1.88 -10.50 -1.99
CA GLN A 6 -1.20 -9.28 -1.64
C GLN A 6 -1.35 -8.30 -2.76
N ARG A 7 -1.91 -7.16 -2.46
CA ARG A 7 -2.11 -6.14 -3.45
C ARG A 7 -1.11 -5.05 -3.26
N TRP A 8 -0.45 -4.71 -4.32
CA TRP A 8 0.50 -3.61 -4.28
C TRP A 8 -0.27 -2.31 -4.25
N VAL A 9 0.19 -1.40 -3.44
CA VAL A 9 -0.41 -0.09 -3.33
C VAL A 9 0.67 0.97 -3.42
N THR A 10 0.27 2.14 -3.84
CA THR A 10 1.10 3.32 -3.75
C THR A 10 0.47 4.23 -2.71
N VAL A 11 1.26 4.63 -1.75
CA VAL A 11 0.79 5.50 -0.69
C VAL A 11 1.41 6.86 -0.90
N LYS A 12 0.59 7.88 -1.04
CA LYS A 12 1.10 9.23 -1.10
C LYS A 12 0.99 9.84 0.27
N LEU A 13 2.11 10.35 0.75
CA LEU A 13 2.18 10.94 2.07
C LEU A 13 1.92 12.42 2.00
N MET A 14 1.61 12.98 3.14
CA MET A 14 1.25 14.40 3.20
C MET A 14 2.41 15.31 2.82
N ASP A 15 3.63 14.83 2.95
CA ASP A 15 4.79 15.63 2.56
C ASP A 15 5.11 15.52 1.07
N GLY A 16 4.31 14.77 0.32
CA GLY A 16 4.53 14.63 -1.11
C GLY A 16 5.31 13.39 -1.52
N GLU A 17 5.80 12.64 -0.56
CA GLU A 17 6.56 11.45 -0.89
C GLU A 17 5.62 10.33 -1.28
N PHE A 18 6.12 9.43 -2.11
CA PHE A 18 5.39 8.25 -2.49
C PHE A 18 6.13 7.03 -1.97
N VAL A 19 5.40 6.08 -1.45
CA VAL A 19 5.98 4.80 -1.08
C VAL A 19 5.12 3.70 -1.68
N ARG A 20 5.73 2.59 -2.01
CA ARG A 20 5.04 1.52 -2.71
C ARG A 20 5.32 0.21 -1.99
N GLY A 21 4.33 -0.60 -1.89
CA GLY A 21 4.46 -1.89 -1.23
C GLY A 21 3.09 -2.49 -1.06
N TRP A 22 2.94 -3.37 -0.08
CA TRP A 22 1.61 -3.88 0.22
C TRP A 22 1.38 -3.74 1.72
N ILE A 23 0.11 -3.57 2.07
CA ILE A 23 -0.25 -3.37 3.46
C ILE A 23 -0.36 -4.73 4.10
N GLU A 24 0.49 -4.97 5.06
CA GLU A 24 0.52 -6.23 5.72
C GLU A 24 -0.34 -6.24 6.96
N TYR A 25 -0.53 -5.09 7.55
CA TYR A 25 -1.23 -4.97 8.81
C TYR A 25 -1.65 -3.52 8.98
N TYR A 26 -2.78 -3.29 9.59
CA TYR A 26 -3.15 -1.94 9.94
C TYR A 26 -3.97 -1.97 11.22
N ASP A 27 -3.96 -0.88 11.94
CA ASP A 27 -4.81 -0.73 13.08
C ASP A 27 -5.45 0.65 13.00
N ARG A 28 -5.94 1.13 14.10
CA ARG A 28 -6.67 2.37 14.09
C ARG A 28 -5.84 3.54 13.63
N ASP A 29 -4.58 3.58 13.97
CA ASP A 29 -3.77 4.77 13.75
C ASP A 29 -2.68 4.61 12.72
N MET A 30 -2.35 3.40 12.33
CA MET A 30 -1.16 3.21 11.54
C MET A 30 -1.29 2.01 10.63
N ILE A 31 -0.50 2.01 9.56
CA ILE A 31 -0.40 0.85 8.70
C ILE A 31 1.04 0.40 8.68
N ARG A 32 1.23 -0.90 8.46
CA ARG A 32 2.54 -1.45 8.22
C ARG A 32 2.62 -1.78 6.75
N LEU A 33 3.53 -1.12 6.06
CA LEU A 33 3.70 -1.32 4.63
C LEU A 33 4.95 -2.15 4.42
N THR A 34 4.80 -3.28 3.80
CA THR A 34 5.90 -4.17 3.50
C THR A 34 6.37 -3.88 2.09
N ARG A 35 7.65 -3.72 1.93
CA ARG A 35 8.22 -3.35 0.65
C ARG A 35 9.17 -4.43 0.17
N ASP A 36 9.32 -4.52 -1.13
CA ASP A 36 10.21 -5.49 -1.72
C ASP A 36 11.60 -4.86 -1.77
N GLY A 37 12.55 -5.49 -1.10
CA GLY A 37 13.92 -5.02 -1.17
C GLY A 37 14.22 -3.82 -0.31
N ALA A 38 13.33 -3.49 0.60
CA ALA A 38 13.54 -2.34 1.46
C ALA A 38 12.87 -2.61 2.80
N PRO A 39 13.25 -1.90 3.84
CA PRO A 39 12.66 -2.16 5.15
C PRO A 39 11.17 -1.83 5.17
N ASN A 40 10.46 -2.53 6.02
CA ASN A 40 9.05 -2.23 6.23
C ASN A 40 8.90 -0.85 6.83
N LEU A 41 7.79 -0.23 6.53
CA LEU A 41 7.50 1.09 7.06
C LEU A 41 6.28 1.03 7.93
N PHE A 42 6.31 1.77 9.00
CA PHE A 42 5.12 1.96 9.83
C PHE A 42 4.70 3.40 9.60
N ILE A 43 3.54 3.61 9.03
CA ILE A 43 3.11 4.92 8.62
C ILE A 43 1.83 5.26 9.36
N PHE A 44 1.83 6.40 10.05
CA PHE A 44 0.63 6.84 10.72
C PHE A 44 -0.40 7.27 9.69
N LYS A 45 -1.63 6.93 9.92
CA LYS A 45 -2.67 7.21 8.95
C LYS A 45 -2.82 8.69 8.68
N HIS A 46 -2.59 9.53 9.67
CA HIS A 46 -2.73 10.97 9.46
C HIS A 46 -1.63 11.53 8.55
N GLU A 47 -0.59 10.74 8.28
CA GLU A 47 0.44 11.16 7.34
C GLU A 47 0.11 10.75 5.93
N ILE A 48 -0.97 10.07 5.70
CA ILE A 48 -1.30 9.52 4.40
C ILE A 48 -2.30 10.42 3.72
N MET A 49 -1.96 10.85 2.50
CA MET A 49 -2.90 11.61 1.71
C MET A 49 -3.88 10.68 1.02
N TYR A 50 -3.38 9.64 0.38
CA TYR A 50 -4.24 8.63 -0.22
C TYR A 50 -3.46 7.35 -0.44
N ILE A 51 -4.19 6.28 -0.65
CA ILE A 51 -3.63 4.99 -1.01
C ILE A 51 -4.29 4.56 -2.30
N ALA A 52 -3.49 4.26 -3.30
CA ALA A 52 -3.99 3.79 -4.58
C ALA A 52 -3.61 2.35 -4.78
N GLU A 53 -4.60 1.50 -5.00
CA GLU A 53 -4.32 0.11 -5.29
C GLU A 53 -3.89 -0.01 -6.72
N GLU A 54 -2.87 -0.81 -6.97
CA GLU A 54 -2.46 -1.06 -8.34
C GLU A 54 -3.40 -2.08 -8.94
N ALA A 55 -3.66 -1.93 -10.20
CA ALA A 55 -4.51 -2.87 -10.89
C ALA A 55 -3.81 -4.20 -10.90
N SER A 56 -4.52 -5.25 -10.73
CA SER A 56 -3.95 -6.53 -10.88
C SER A 56 -3.66 -6.73 -12.30
N ARG A 57 -2.71 -7.47 -12.56
CA ARG A 57 -2.38 -7.67 -13.82
C ARG A 57 -3.43 -7.98 -14.64
N GLY A 58 -3.47 -7.83 -15.53
CA GLY A 58 -4.40 -8.07 -16.37
C GLY A 58 -5.44 -7.21 -16.52
N ASN A 59 -5.74 -6.80 -16.60
CA ASN A 59 -6.87 -6.29 -16.64
C ASN A 59 -7.14 -5.26 -17.38
N PRO A 60 -7.36 -5.26 -18.08
CA PRO A 60 -7.51 -4.38 -18.68
C PRO A 60 -8.44 -3.49 -18.79
N GLN A 61 -8.35 -3.56 -18.67
CA GLN A 61 -8.93 -2.94 -18.82
C GLN A 61 -9.45 -2.18 -19.06
N ARG A 62 -9.50 -1.99 -19.16
CA ARG A 62 -9.85 -1.30 -19.31
C ARG A 62 -10.42 -0.83 -19.65
N ASP A 63 -10.50 -0.71 -19.70
CA ASP A 63 -10.93 -0.35 -19.93
C ASP A 63 -11.12 -0.07 -20.10
#